data_860a0f155b29664c7b4af66eb1658590
#
_entry.id   860a0f155b29664c7b4af66eb1658590
#
_cell.length_a   1.000
_cell.length_b   1.000
_cell.length_c   1.000
_cell.angle_alpha   90.00
_cell.angle_beta   90.00
_cell.angle_gamma   90.00
#
_symmetry.space_group_name_H-M   'P 1'
#
loop_
_entity.id
_entity.type
_entity.pdbx_description
1 polymer ?
#
loop_
_entity_poly.entity_id
_entity_poly.type
_entity_poly.pdbx_seq_one_letter_code
_entity_poly.pdbx_strand_id
1 'polypeptide(L)'
;MLPSWYLLVPILLPVIGGLVVGLCDPVGKKDRPRTWWTGSVLALSLLSVLPVLFSPALELPLFRLSDNLPVFLRSDDTGKYFAAVMSFVWCMAGFYSFGYLKGEEHLPRYYAFTLITMGVLMALCFSGNIITYYMCYELMTLLTVPLVMHEMTPDSVAAGIKYLIFSVIGASLVLLGIFQLAPYMSSWSFAPGGILDAEKVAGHENTVVAIALIMALGFGTKAGMFPLHGWLPTAHPVAPASASAVLSGIITKAGVLGILRSVYFLIGPDLLRGSWMQITWMVLTLLTVFMGSLLAFRENLLKKRLAWSSVSQVSYVLFGLSTMHPVGVVGALLHVAAHALIKNTLFMSAGPIIRQTKHTRVEELEGIGKRMPVTMWCFTLVSVGLVGIPPCLGFVSKWYLAQGALSMSGVPGFFSWLAPAILLISALLTAGYLLTVSIRAFFPGKKEHTPSPVWEKCEAPWIMLVPMLLLTALSILLGIFPGALIRFFEGLAGLVM
;
A
#
# COMPACT_ATOMS: atom_id res chain seq x y z
N MET A 1 -17.43 13.56 -24.08
CA MET A 1 -17.20 13.49 -22.64
C MET A 1 -17.54 12.10 -22.15
N LEU A 2 -16.78 11.55 -21.21
CA LEU A 2 -17.08 10.24 -20.62
C LEU A 2 -18.34 10.38 -19.73
N PRO A 3 -19.34 9.49 -19.84
CA PRO A 3 -20.54 9.56 -19.01
C PRO A 3 -20.22 9.11 -17.57
N SER A 4 -20.91 9.69 -16.57
CA SER A 4 -20.64 9.42 -15.14
C SER A 4 -20.81 7.95 -14.77
N TRP A 5 -21.74 7.21 -15.39
CA TRP A 5 -21.94 5.78 -15.14
C TRP A 5 -20.70 4.94 -15.46
N TYR A 6 -19.78 5.47 -16.29
CA TYR A 6 -18.55 4.75 -16.63
C TYR A 6 -17.68 4.44 -15.40
N LEU A 7 -17.83 5.19 -14.29
CA LEU A 7 -17.16 4.88 -13.02
C LEU A 7 -17.50 3.48 -12.50
N LEU A 8 -18.63 2.91 -12.90
CA LEU A 8 -19.00 1.54 -12.53
C LEU A 8 -18.20 0.47 -13.29
N VAL A 9 -17.65 0.79 -14.47
CA VAL A 9 -16.95 -0.21 -15.30
C VAL A 9 -15.71 -0.77 -14.59
N PRO A 10 -14.73 0.03 -14.10
CA PRO A 10 -13.58 -0.49 -13.37
C PRO A 10 -13.93 -1.14 -12.02
N ILE A 11 -15.14 -0.95 -11.51
CA ILE A 11 -15.64 -1.54 -10.28
C ILE A 11 -16.33 -2.88 -10.58
N LEU A 12 -17.35 -2.87 -11.44
CA LEU A 12 -18.21 -4.04 -11.67
C LEU A 12 -17.55 -5.11 -12.54
N LEU A 13 -16.71 -4.71 -13.49
CA LEU A 13 -16.03 -5.66 -14.38
C LEU A 13 -15.22 -6.71 -13.59
N PRO A 14 -14.31 -6.35 -12.68
CA PRO A 14 -13.59 -7.34 -11.89
C PRO A 14 -14.47 -8.02 -10.84
N VAL A 15 -15.50 -7.36 -10.28
CA VAL A 15 -16.44 -8.01 -9.35
C VAL A 15 -17.20 -9.13 -10.05
N ILE A 16 -17.81 -8.85 -11.20
CA ILE A 16 -18.54 -9.85 -12.00
C ILE A 16 -17.58 -10.96 -12.45
N GLY A 17 -16.38 -10.59 -12.92
CA GLY A 17 -15.35 -11.54 -13.31
C GLY A 17 -14.95 -12.48 -12.19
N GLY A 18 -14.86 -11.98 -10.96
CA GLY A 18 -14.57 -12.77 -9.76
C GLY A 18 -15.71 -13.70 -9.37
N LEU A 19 -16.97 -13.23 -9.45
CA LEU A 19 -18.15 -14.07 -9.21
C LEU A 19 -18.23 -15.22 -10.21
N VAL A 20 -17.92 -14.97 -11.49
CA VAL A 20 -17.88 -16.02 -12.52
C VAL A 20 -16.81 -17.07 -12.18
N VAL A 21 -15.61 -16.67 -11.79
CA VAL A 21 -14.55 -17.64 -11.39
C VAL A 21 -14.95 -18.44 -10.16
N GLY A 22 -15.61 -17.81 -9.19
CA GLY A 22 -15.99 -18.44 -7.94
C GLY A 22 -17.19 -19.39 -8.05
N LEU A 23 -18.14 -19.10 -8.93
CA LEU A 23 -19.43 -19.78 -8.99
C LEU A 23 -19.62 -20.67 -10.23
N CYS A 24 -18.91 -20.38 -11.35
CA CYS A 24 -19.06 -21.13 -12.59
C CYS A 24 -18.01 -22.26 -12.71
N ASP A 25 -18.40 -23.50 -12.47
CA ASP A 25 -17.55 -24.69 -12.55
C ASP A 25 -16.71 -24.81 -13.84
N PRO A 26 -17.26 -24.58 -15.06
CA PRO A 26 -16.47 -24.68 -16.29
C PRO A 26 -15.27 -23.71 -16.34
N VAL A 27 -15.39 -22.54 -15.70
CA VAL A 27 -14.35 -21.53 -15.64
C VAL A 27 -13.45 -21.75 -14.41
N GLY A 28 -14.05 -21.98 -13.24
CA GLY A 28 -13.31 -22.05 -11.97
C GLY A 28 -12.48 -23.31 -11.81
N LYS A 29 -13.01 -24.48 -12.15
CA LYS A 29 -12.37 -25.77 -11.88
C LYS A 29 -11.23 -26.14 -12.84
N LYS A 30 -11.26 -25.68 -14.09
CA LYS A 30 -10.23 -26.00 -15.10
C LYS A 30 -9.14 -24.93 -15.13
N ASP A 31 -7.87 -25.33 -15.12
CA ASP A 31 -6.72 -24.40 -15.05
C ASP A 31 -6.65 -23.43 -16.21
N ARG A 32 -6.75 -23.91 -17.45
CA ARG A 32 -6.64 -23.06 -18.63
C ARG A 32 -7.76 -22.01 -18.73
N PRO A 33 -9.07 -22.38 -18.70
CA PRO A 33 -10.15 -21.41 -18.73
C PRO A 33 -10.06 -20.40 -17.59
N ARG A 34 -9.76 -20.82 -16.36
CA ARG A 34 -9.61 -19.95 -15.19
C ARG A 34 -8.51 -18.92 -15.39
N THR A 35 -7.32 -19.36 -15.84
CA THR A 35 -6.17 -18.46 -16.06
C THR A 35 -6.47 -17.45 -17.15
N TRP A 36 -7.04 -17.87 -18.29
CA TRP A 36 -7.41 -16.96 -19.39
C TRP A 36 -8.49 -15.98 -18.96
N TRP A 37 -9.54 -16.45 -18.32
CA TRP A 37 -10.62 -15.60 -17.83
C TRP A 37 -10.09 -14.55 -16.84
N THR A 38 -9.40 -15.00 -15.80
CA THR A 38 -8.85 -14.09 -14.76
C THR A 38 -7.86 -13.09 -15.37
N GLY A 39 -6.98 -13.54 -16.25
CA GLY A 39 -6.02 -12.67 -16.93
C GLY A 39 -6.69 -11.62 -17.83
N SER A 40 -7.72 -12.02 -18.58
CA SER A 40 -8.51 -11.09 -19.41
C SER A 40 -9.24 -10.07 -18.55
N VAL A 41 -9.88 -10.50 -17.47
CA VAL A 41 -10.59 -9.59 -16.55
C VAL A 41 -9.61 -8.60 -15.89
N LEU A 42 -8.44 -9.05 -15.43
CA LEU A 42 -7.40 -8.17 -14.86
C LEU A 42 -6.93 -7.12 -15.87
N ALA A 43 -6.63 -7.55 -17.11
CA ALA A 43 -6.17 -6.66 -18.17
C ALA A 43 -7.27 -5.63 -18.55
N LEU A 44 -8.49 -6.09 -18.77
CA LEU A 44 -9.62 -5.23 -19.12
C LEU A 44 -9.97 -4.27 -17.98
N SER A 45 -9.87 -4.71 -16.71
CA SER A 45 -10.06 -3.85 -15.54
C SER A 45 -9.02 -2.75 -15.49
N LEU A 46 -7.74 -3.07 -15.71
CA LEU A 46 -6.68 -2.07 -15.80
C LEU A 46 -6.92 -1.08 -16.94
N LEU A 47 -7.27 -1.58 -18.13
CA LEU A 47 -7.57 -0.74 -19.30
C LEU A 47 -8.78 0.15 -19.06
N SER A 48 -9.80 -0.31 -18.33
CA SER A 48 -11.00 0.46 -18.01
C SER A 48 -10.75 1.65 -17.08
N VAL A 49 -9.65 1.65 -16.31
CA VAL A 49 -9.26 2.78 -15.47
C VAL A 49 -8.70 3.93 -16.33
N LEU A 50 -8.00 3.64 -17.44
CA LEU A 50 -7.31 4.65 -18.26
C LEU A 50 -8.23 5.81 -18.72
N PRO A 51 -9.44 5.57 -19.28
CA PRO A 51 -10.32 6.67 -19.67
C PRO A 51 -10.71 7.57 -18.49
N VAL A 52 -10.86 7.00 -17.27
CA VAL A 52 -11.18 7.80 -16.07
C VAL A 52 -10.01 8.70 -15.68
N LEU A 53 -8.76 8.24 -15.85
CA LEU A 53 -7.57 9.04 -15.50
C LEU A 53 -7.48 10.32 -16.33
N PHE A 54 -7.88 10.26 -17.60
CA PHE A 54 -7.78 11.38 -18.54
C PHE A 54 -9.10 12.17 -18.68
N SER A 55 -10.18 11.78 -17.97
CA SER A 55 -11.44 12.51 -17.98
C SER A 55 -11.43 13.66 -16.97
N PRO A 56 -12.31 14.67 -17.12
CA PRO A 56 -12.66 15.56 -16.02
C PRO A 56 -13.16 14.78 -14.81
N ALA A 57 -13.32 15.45 -13.67
CA ALA A 57 -13.93 14.82 -12.51
C ALA A 57 -15.36 14.37 -12.82
N LEU A 58 -15.61 13.06 -12.65
CA LEU A 58 -16.93 12.46 -12.84
C LEU A 58 -17.58 12.27 -11.48
N GLU A 59 -18.88 12.44 -11.40
CA GLU A 59 -19.65 12.19 -10.18
C GLU A 59 -20.87 11.32 -10.50
N LEU A 60 -21.09 10.28 -9.71
CA LEU A 60 -22.18 9.33 -9.87
C LEU A 60 -22.86 9.08 -8.52
N PRO A 61 -24.06 9.59 -8.30
CA PRO A 61 -24.88 9.22 -7.14
C PRO A 61 -25.32 7.77 -7.26
N LEU A 62 -25.21 6.99 -6.18
CA LEU A 62 -25.64 5.59 -6.13
C LEU A 62 -26.98 5.46 -5.42
N PHE A 63 -27.00 5.78 -4.14
CA PHE A 63 -28.20 5.76 -3.30
C PHE A 63 -28.01 6.64 -2.06
N ARG A 64 -29.03 6.74 -1.21
CA ARG A 64 -28.96 7.43 0.08
C ARG A 64 -29.24 6.44 1.20
N LEU A 65 -28.40 6.44 2.25
CA LEU A 65 -28.62 5.67 3.47
C LEU A 65 -29.69 6.33 4.35
N SER A 66 -29.75 7.65 4.33
CA SER A 66 -30.78 8.49 4.90
C SER A 66 -30.86 9.78 4.07
N ASP A 67 -31.84 10.65 4.36
CA ASP A 67 -32.02 11.91 3.61
C ASP A 67 -30.75 12.77 3.56
N ASN A 68 -29.92 12.70 4.60
CA ASN A 68 -28.69 13.48 4.73
C ASN A 68 -27.41 12.69 4.46
N LEU A 69 -27.46 11.38 4.15
CA LEU A 69 -26.29 10.51 3.99
C LEU A 69 -26.22 9.95 2.55
N PRO A 70 -25.71 10.71 1.58
CA PRO A 70 -25.57 10.23 0.21
C PRO A 70 -24.40 9.26 0.09
N VAL A 71 -24.58 8.21 -0.71
CA VAL A 71 -23.51 7.31 -1.18
C VAL A 71 -23.29 7.59 -2.65
N PHE A 72 -22.10 8.04 -3.02
CA PHE A 72 -21.77 8.42 -4.39
C PHE A 72 -20.28 8.23 -4.69
N LEU A 73 -19.99 8.11 -5.98
CA LEU A 73 -18.63 8.00 -6.51
C LEU A 73 -18.20 9.33 -7.12
N ARG A 74 -16.93 9.69 -6.96
CA ARG A 74 -16.30 10.85 -7.60
C ARG A 74 -14.87 10.53 -8.00
N SER A 75 -14.49 10.82 -9.24
CA SER A 75 -13.12 10.66 -9.71
C SER A 75 -12.36 12.00 -9.63
N ASP A 76 -11.93 12.38 -8.45
CA ASP A 76 -11.00 13.50 -8.30
C ASP A 76 -9.54 13.06 -8.55
N ASP A 77 -8.61 14.00 -8.64
CA ASP A 77 -7.22 13.72 -9.00
C ASP A 77 -6.50 12.84 -7.97
N THR A 78 -6.84 12.99 -6.68
CA THR A 78 -6.34 12.09 -5.63
C THR A 78 -6.83 10.66 -5.84
N GLY A 79 -8.12 10.46 -6.06
CA GLY A 79 -8.71 9.14 -6.34
C GLY A 79 -8.14 8.52 -7.61
N LYS A 80 -7.99 9.30 -8.69
CA LYS A 80 -7.36 8.85 -9.95
C LYS A 80 -5.93 8.37 -9.74
N TYR A 81 -5.13 9.12 -8.99
CA TYR A 81 -3.75 8.72 -8.69
C TYR A 81 -3.69 7.38 -7.97
N PHE A 82 -4.47 7.21 -6.88
CA PHE A 82 -4.51 5.96 -6.16
C PHE A 82 -5.08 4.82 -7.01
N ALA A 83 -6.11 5.07 -7.82
CA ALA A 83 -6.66 4.08 -8.74
C ALA A 83 -5.62 3.62 -9.78
N ALA A 84 -4.83 4.53 -10.35
CA ALA A 84 -3.76 4.20 -11.28
C ALA A 84 -2.70 3.29 -10.65
N VAL A 85 -2.18 3.66 -9.47
CA VAL A 85 -1.16 2.87 -8.77
C VAL A 85 -1.72 1.52 -8.33
N MET A 86 -2.91 1.50 -7.72
CA MET A 86 -3.51 0.28 -7.18
C MET A 86 -3.89 -0.69 -8.29
N SER A 87 -4.55 -0.25 -9.37
CA SER A 87 -4.97 -1.12 -10.46
C SER A 87 -3.79 -1.74 -11.19
N PHE A 88 -2.76 -0.93 -11.51
CA PHE A 88 -1.58 -1.40 -12.19
C PHE A 88 -0.82 -2.46 -11.38
N VAL A 89 -0.51 -2.15 -10.13
CA VAL A 89 0.27 -3.05 -9.28
C VAL A 89 -0.54 -4.30 -8.93
N TRP A 90 -1.85 -4.19 -8.72
CA TRP A 90 -2.74 -5.33 -8.48
C TRP A 90 -2.79 -6.26 -9.69
N CYS A 91 -2.87 -5.71 -10.89
CA CYS A 91 -2.83 -6.46 -12.14
C CYS A 91 -1.51 -7.24 -12.28
N MET A 92 -0.36 -6.60 -12.01
CA MET A 92 0.96 -7.25 -12.04
C MET A 92 1.04 -8.41 -11.03
N ALA A 93 0.53 -8.24 -9.82
CA ALA A 93 0.47 -9.29 -8.80
C ALA A 93 -0.46 -10.44 -9.22
N GLY A 94 -1.56 -10.12 -9.89
CA GLY A 94 -2.47 -11.12 -10.46
C GLY A 94 -1.80 -11.98 -11.53
N PHE A 95 -1.09 -11.38 -12.49
CA PHE A 95 -0.34 -12.12 -13.50
C PHE A 95 0.79 -12.97 -12.89
N TYR A 96 1.52 -12.42 -11.94
CA TYR A 96 2.53 -13.16 -11.18
C TYR A 96 1.94 -14.42 -10.52
N SER A 97 0.72 -14.33 -9.96
CA SER A 97 0.08 -15.40 -9.21
C SER A 97 -0.18 -16.66 -10.07
N PHE A 98 -0.37 -16.51 -11.39
CA PHE A 98 -0.57 -17.65 -12.29
C PHE A 98 0.61 -18.62 -12.32
N GLY A 99 1.83 -18.10 -12.24
CA GLY A 99 3.03 -18.93 -12.10
C GLY A 99 3.26 -19.41 -10.67
N TYR A 100 3.05 -18.51 -9.71
CA TYR A 100 3.35 -18.78 -8.31
C TYR A 100 2.42 -19.83 -7.68
N LEU A 101 1.12 -19.77 -7.93
CA LEU A 101 0.12 -20.67 -7.37
C LEU A 101 -0.19 -21.90 -8.25
N LYS A 102 0.58 -22.09 -9.34
CA LYS A 102 0.34 -23.23 -10.23
C LYS A 102 0.43 -24.57 -9.47
N GLY A 103 -0.65 -25.35 -9.51
CA GLY A 103 -0.75 -26.66 -8.82
C GLY A 103 -1.19 -26.58 -7.36
N GLU A 104 -1.50 -25.39 -6.83
CA GLU A 104 -2.10 -25.23 -5.50
C GLU A 104 -3.60 -25.54 -5.51
N GLU A 105 -4.13 -25.86 -4.33
CA GLU A 105 -5.56 -26.10 -4.13
C GLU A 105 -6.35 -24.79 -3.98
N HIS A 106 -7.68 -24.88 -4.11
CA HIS A 106 -8.61 -23.77 -3.87
C HIS A 106 -8.38 -22.51 -4.72
N LEU A 107 -7.76 -22.62 -5.90
CA LEU A 107 -7.48 -21.51 -6.80
C LEU A 107 -8.72 -20.70 -7.24
N PRO A 108 -9.92 -21.31 -7.48
CA PRO A 108 -11.13 -20.54 -7.78
C PRO A 108 -11.45 -19.51 -6.69
N ARG A 109 -11.36 -19.93 -5.42
CA ARG A 109 -11.55 -19.04 -4.27
C ARG A 109 -10.54 -17.90 -4.28
N TYR A 110 -9.26 -18.20 -4.46
CA TYR A 110 -8.20 -17.18 -4.49
C TYR A 110 -8.44 -16.13 -5.58
N TYR A 111 -8.72 -16.57 -6.81
CA TYR A 111 -8.93 -15.64 -7.93
C TYR A 111 -10.26 -14.90 -7.84
N ALA A 112 -11.30 -15.51 -7.31
CA ALA A 112 -12.56 -14.82 -7.04
C ALA A 112 -12.36 -13.64 -6.09
N PHE A 113 -11.75 -13.88 -4.93
CA PHE A 113 -11.47 -12.82 -3.97
C PHE A 113 -10.47 -11.78 -4.49
N THR A 114 -9.48 -12.20 -5.28
CA THR A 114 -8.53 -11.28 -5.94
C THR A 114 -9.24 -10.31 -6.88
N LEU A 115 -10.13 -10.79 -7.74
CA LEU A 115 -10.85 -9.96 -8.69
C LEU A 115 -11.89 -9.06 -8.01
N ILE A 116 -12.68 -9.61 -7.08
CA ILE A 116 -13.70 -8.82 -6.36
C ILE A 116 -13.02 -7.70 -5.55
N THR A 117 -11.90 -8.00 -4.89
CA THR A 117 -11.13 -6.98 -4.14
C THR A 117 -10.63 -5.87 -5.05
N MET A 118 -10.20 -6.18 -6.28
CA MET A 118 -9.78 -5.15 -7.24
C MET A 118 -10.92 -4.16 -7.53
N GLY A 119 -12.13 -4.64 -7.72
CA GLY A 119 -13.30 -3.77 -7.95
C GLY A 119 -13.63 -2.89 -6.75
N VAL A 120 -13.59 -3.47 -5.55
CA VAL A 120 -13.80 -2.71 -4.30
C VAL A 120 -12.71 -1.66 -4.07
N LEU A 121 -11.45 -1.94 -4.43
CA LEU A 121 -10.38 -0.95 -4.38
C LEU A 121 -10.63 0.22 -5.35
N MET A 122 -11.18 -0.03 -6.52
CA MET A 122 -11.56 1.05 -7.44
C MET A 122 -12.72 1.89 -6.86
N ALA A 123 -13.73 1.25 -6.27
CA ALA A 123 -14.81 1.96 -5.58
C ALA A 123 -14.27 2.81 -4.40
N LEU A 124 -13.32 2.28 -3.65
CA LEU A 124 -12.65 2.99 -2.56
C LEU A 124 -11.89 4.22 -3.08
N CYS A 125 -11.14 4.10 -4.16
CA CYS A 125 -10.41 5.22 -4.77
C CYS A 125 -11.36 6.32 -5.29
N PHE A 126 -12.51 5.93 -5.84
CA PHE A 126 -13.51 6.85 -6.38
C PHE A 126 -14.60 7.24 -5.37
N SER A 127 -14.43 6.97 -4.08
CA SER A 127 -15.39 7.40 -3.06
C SER A 127 -15.46 8.93 -2.98
N GLY A 128 -16.66 9.50 -3.10
CA GLY A 128 -16.89 10.94 -3.08
C GLY A 128 -17.04 11.54 -1.68
N ASN A 129 -17.23 10.69 -0.67
CA ASN A 129 -17.33 11.09 0.74
C ASN A 129 -16.81 10.01 1.68
N ILE A 130 -16.72 10.36 2.97
CA ILE A 130 -16.17 9.47 4.00
C ILE A 130 -17.04 8.24 4.26
N ILE A 131 -18.37 8.31 4.07
CA ILE A 131 -19.29 7.19 4.26
C ILE A 131 -19.09 6.15 3.16
N THR A 132 -19.07 6.57 1.90
CA THR A 132 -18.77 5.69 0.75
C THR A 132 -17.39 5.05 0.90
N TYR A 133 -16.41 5.87 1.33
CA TYR A 133 -15.06 5.40 1.59
C TYR A 133 -15.04 4.30 2.67
N TYR A 134 -15.69 4.55 3.80
CA TYR A 134 -15.75 3.64 4.94
C TYR A 134 -16.40 2.29 4.55
N MET A 135 -17.51 2.32 3.82
CA MET A 135 -18.17 1.11 3.33
C MET A 135 -17.24 0.26 2.45
N CYS A 136 -16.55 0.89 1.50
CA CYS A 136 -15.58 0.20 0.63
C CYS A 136 -14.37 -0.30 1.42
N TYR A 137 -13.91 0.45 2.43
CA TYR A 137 -12.79 0.12 3.29
C TYR A 137 -13.07 -1.15 4.12
N GLU A 138 -14.27 -1.27 4.69
CA GLU A 138 -14.69 -2.47 5.41
C GLU A 138 -14.84 -3.66 4.48
N LEU A 139 -15.52 -3.48 3.36
CA LEU A 139 -15.69 -4.55 2.37
C LEU A 139 -14.35 -5.06 1.84
N MET A 140 -13.40 -4.17 1.57
CA MET A 140 -12.03 -4.55 1.20
C MET A 140 -11.38 -5.45 2.27
N THR A 141 -11.58 -5.14 3.56
CA THR A 141 -11.04 -5.93 4.66
C THR A 141 -11.57 -7.37 4.62
N LEU A 142 -12.89 -7.51 4.55
CA LEU A 142 -13.55 -8.83 4.50
C LEU A 142 -13.08 -9.66 3.30
N LEU A 143 -12.89 -9.03 2.15
CA LEU A 143 -12.45 -9.69 0.92
C LEU A 143 -10.96 -10.08 0.92
N THR A 144 -10.13 -9.41 1.70
CA THR A 144 -8.69 -9.71 1.77
C THR A 144 -8.33 -10.75 2.83
N VAL A 145 -9.19 -10.98 3.83
CA VAL A 145 -8.98 -12.05 4.83
C VAL A 145 -8.80 -13.44 4.18
N PRO A 146 -9.65 -13.87 3.21
CA PRO A 146 -9.46 -15.15 2.53
C PRO A 146 -8.16 -15.27 1.74
N LEU A 147 -7.56 -14.14 1.30
CA LEU A 147 -6.25 -14.15 0.64
C LEU A 147 -5.12 -14.43 1.64
N VAL A 148 -5.24 -13.95 2.89
CA VAL A 148 -4.30 -14.25 3.98
C VAL A 148 -4.43 -15.71 4.41
N MET A 149 -5.67 -16.18 4.54
CA MET A 149 -5.99 -17.56 4.98
C MET A 149 -5.95 -18.60 3.86
N HIS A 150 -5.38 -18.28 2.69
CA HIS A 150 -5.51 -19.14 1.49
C HIS A 150 -5.08 -20.58 1.75
N GLU A 151 -3.98 -20.80 2.44
CA GLU A 151 -3.44 -22.14 2.73
C GLU A 151 -4.24 -22.93 3.78
N MET A 152 -5.17 -22.26 4.51
CA MET A 152 -6.01 -22.87 5.55
C MET A 152 -5.25 -23.65 6.64
N THR A 153 -3.96 -23.40 6.81
CA THR A 153 -3.16 -23.93 7.92
C THR A 153 -3.59 -23.26 9.23
N PRO A 154 -3.40 -23.90 10.41
CA PRO A 154 -3.69 -23.27 11.70
C PRO A 154 -3.04 -21.89 11.85
N ASP A 155 -1.79 -21.74 11.40
CA ASP A 155 -1.05 -20.49 11.46
C ASP A 155 -1.65 -19.43 10.54
N SER A 156 -2.06 -19.80 9.31
CA SER A 156 -2.68 -18.87 8.37
C SER A 156 -4.07 -18.42 8.84
N VAL A 157 -4.85 -19.30 9.45
CA VAL A 157 -6.14 -18.98 10.05
C VAL A 157 -5.97 -18.04 11.24
N ALA A 158 -5.04 -18.34 12.16
CA ALA A 158 -4.73 -17.48 13.30
C ALA A 158 -4.27 -16.08 12.87
N ALA A 159 -3.41 -16.01 11.84
CA ALA A 159 -2.94 -14.74 11.28
C ALA A 159 -4.06 -13.94 10.61
N GLY A 160 -4.96 -14.61 9.89
CA GLY A 160 -6.12 -13.98 9.27
C GLY A 160 -7.13 -13.46 10.31
N ILE A 161 -7.37 -14.21 11.39
CA ILE A 161 -8.19 -13.74 12.52
C ILE A 161 -7.55 -12.51 13.17
N LYS A 162 -6.25 -12.54 13.42
CA LYS A 162 -5.52 -11.39 13.96
C LYS A 162 -5.63 -10.17 13.04
N TYR A 163 -5.45 -10.36 11.73
CA TYR A 163 -5.63 -9.31 10.74
C TYR A 163 -7.05 -8.72 10.79
N LEU A 164 -8.07 -9.57 10.89
CA LEU A 164 -9.48 -9.16 11.01
C LEU A 164 -9.73 -8.35 12.28
N ILE A 165 -9.27 -8.84 13.44
CA ILE A 165 -9.44 -8.15 14.74
C ILE A 165 -8.82 -6.75 14.70
N PHE A 166 -7.56 -6.62 14.26
CA PHE A 166 -6.91 -5.31 14.15
C PHE A 166 -7.66 -4.38 13.19
N SER A 167 -8.13 -4.93 12.07
CA SER A 167 -8.88 -4.14 11.08
C SER A 167 -10.22 -3.65 11.62
N VAL A 168 -10.97 -4.49 12.33
CA VAL A 168 -12.25 -4.12 12.97
C VAL A 168 -12.02 -3.05 14.05
N ILE A 169 -10.99 -3.21 14.90
CA ILE A 169 -10.65 -2.18 15.89
C ILE A 169 -10.35 -0.85 15.19
N GLY A 170 -9.51 -0.85 14.15
CA GLY A 170 -9.19 0.36 13.41
C GLY A 170 -10.41 1.00 12.77
N ALA A 171 -11.26 0.21 12.13
CA ALA A 171 -12.49 0.69 11.50
C ALA A 171 -13.52 1.21 12.51
N SER A 172 -13.63 0.59 13.69
CA SER A 172 -14.49 1.09 14.77
C SER A 172 -14.02 2.47 15.27
N LEU A 173 -12.70 2.71 15.35
CA LEU A 173 -12.16 4.04 15.65
C LEU A 173 -12.52 5.06 14.56
N VAL A 174 -12.41 4.68 13.29
CA VAL A 174 -12.81 5.55 12.17
C VAL A 174 -14.30 5.88 12.25
N LEU A 175 -15.15 4.87 12.45
CA LEU A 175 -16.60 5.05 12.52
C LEU A 175 -16.99 5.96 13.70
N LEU A 176 -16.37 5.76 14.86
CA LEU A 176 -16.52 6.64 16.02
C LEU A 176 -16.16 8.09 15.65
N GLY A 177 -15.02 8.28 14.96
CA GLY A 177 -14.58 9.59 14.49
C GLY A 177 -15.58 10.23 13.52
N ILE A 178 -16.14 9.47 12.58
CA ILE A 178 -17.14 9.94 11.62
C ILE A 178 -18.39 10.44 12.34
N PHE A 179 -18.93 9.66 13.29
CA PHE A 179 -20.12 10.08 14.04
C PHE A 179 -19.88 11.30 14.94
N GLN A 180 -18.72 11.36 15.57
CA GLN A 180 -18.37 12.52 16.40
C GLN A 180 -18.09 13.78 15.59
N LEU A 181 -17.61 13.65 14.35
CA LEU A 181 -17.32 14.78 13.48
C LEU A 181 -18.57 15.32 12.76
N ALA A 182 -19.58 14.47 12.54
CA ALA A 182 -20.79 14.81 11.79
C ALA A 182 -21.47 16.12 12.20
N PRO A 183 -21.62 16.48 13.52
CA PRO A 183 -22.22 17.74 13.92
C PRO A 183 -21.45 18.99 13.46
N TYR A 184 -20.15 18.87 13.23
CA TYR A 184 -19.26 19.98 12.87
C TYR A 184 -19.11 20.15 11.36
N MET A 185 -19.65 19.24 10.53
CA MET A 185 -19.53 19.31 9.08
C MET A 185 -20.59 20.22 8.45
N SER A 186 -20.19 20.91 7.37
CA SER A 186 -21.09 21.70 6.52
C SER A 186 -21.69 20.86 5.39
N SER A 187 -20.98 19.82 4.96
CA SER A 187 -21.39 18.90 3.89
C SER A 187 -20.80 17.50 4.12
N TRP A 188 -21.24 16.52 3.31
CA TRP A 188 -20.64 15.18 3.31
C TRP A 188 -19.62 14.99 2.18
N SER A 189 -19.57 15.87 1.19
CA SER A 189 -18.68 15.73 0.03
C SER A 189 -17.25 16.11 0.40
N PHE A 190 -16.28 15.29 0.03
CA PHE A 190 -14.87 15.67 0.16
C PHE A 190 -14.56 16.96 -0.60
N ALA A 191 -13.92 17.90 0.07
CA ALA A 191 -13.41 19.11 -0.56
C ALA A 191 -11.97 19.40 -0.07
N PRO A 192 -11.06 19.82 -0.95
CA PRO A 192 -9.74 20.27 -0.57
C PRO A 192 -9.80 21.36 0.49
N GLY A 193 -8.94 21.29 1.51
CA GLY A 193 -8.92 22.24 2.63
C GLY A 193 -9.92 21.96 3.74
N GLY A 194 -10.81 20.96 3.56
CA GLY A 194 -11.79 20.54 4.59
C GLY A 194 -13.22 21.01 4.33
N ILE A 195 -14.15 20.46 5.11
CA ILE A 195 -15.61 20.70 5.00
C ILE A 195 -16.23 21.05 6.34
N LEU A 196 -15.42 21.48 7.30
CA LEU A 196 -15.93 21.87 8.61
C LEU A 196 -16.65 23.23 8.54
N ASP A 197 -17.66 23.38 9.37
CA ASP A 197 -18.39 24.62 9.58
C ASP A 197 -17.69 25.41 10.69
N ALA A 198 -17.09 26.54 10.34
CA ALA A 198 -16.30 27.34 11.28
C ALA A 198 -17.12 27.81 12.50
N GLU A 199 -18.41 28.12 12.33
CA GLU A 199 -19.28 28.54 13.44
C GLU A 199 -19.53 27.40 14.43
N LYS A 200 -19.72 26.16 13.92
CA LYS A 200 -19.94 24.97 14.75
C LYS A 200 -18.68 24.47 15.42
N VAL A 201 -17.52 24.71 14.82
CA VAL A 201 -16.21 24.33 15.40
C VAL A 201 -15.77 25.33 16.47
N ALA A 202 -16.21 26.57 16.42
CA ALA A 202 -15.83 27.62 17.37
C ALA A 202 -16.09 27.18 18.82
N GLY A 203 -15.02 27.15 19.64
CA GLY A 203 -15.04 26.67 21.03
C GLY A 203 -14.96 25.14 21.18
N HIS A 204 -14.92 24.39 20.08
CA HIS A 204 -14.80 22.92 20.05
C HIS A 204 -13.55 22.43 19.30
N GLU A 205 -12.60 23.31 19.03
CA GLU A 205 -11.39 23.01 18.22
C GLU A 205 -10.61 21.81 18.77
N ASN A 206 -10.41 21.77 20.10
CA ASN A 206 -9.73 20.65 20.75
C ASN A 206 -10.47 19.31 20.60
N THR A 207 -11.80 19.34 20.57
CA THR A 207 -12.62 18.14 20.31
C THR A 207 -12.39 17.64 18.89
N VAL A 208 -12.44 18.52 17.90
CA VAL A 208 -12.18 18.17 16.51
C VAL A 208 -10.75 17.66 16.31
N VAL A 209 -9.77 18.28 16.96
CA VAL A 209 -8.37 17.82 16.96
C VAL A 209 -8.24 16.41 17.56
N ALA A 210 -8.96 16.09 18.63
CA ALA A 210 -8.98 14.75 19.23
C ALA A 210 -9.64 13.72 18.28
N ILE A 211 -10.75 14.09 17.62
CA ILE A 211 -11.42 13.25 16.62
C ILE A 211 -10.46 12.96 15.44
N ALA A 212 -9.71 13.97 14.98
CA ALA A 212 -8.70 13.80 13.94
C ALA A 212 -7.65 12.74 14.31
N LEU A 213 -7.17 12.74 15.57
CA LEU A 213 -6.22 11.73 16.05
C LEU A 213 -6.86 10.34 16.09
N ILE A 214 -8.10 10.21 16.55
CA ILE A 214 -8.84 8.93 16.58
C ILE A 214 -8.96 8.36 15.17
N MET A 215 -9.35 9.18 14.18
CA MET A 215 -9.46 8.77 12.79
C MET A 215 -8.07 8.40 12.20
N ALA A 216 -7.04 9.18 12.50
CA ALA A 216 -5.67 8.89 12.06
C ALA A 216 -5.14 7.57 12.64
N LEU A 217 -5.44 7.25 13.90
CA LEU A 217 -5.11 5.96 14.53
C LEU A 217 -5.91 4.81 13.87
N GLY A 218 -7.19 5.02 13.63
CA GLY A 218 -8.07 4.04 13.01
C GLY A 218 -7.60 3.64 11.61
N PHE A 219 -7.41 4.58 10.70
CA PHE A 219 -6.85 4.32 9.38
C PHE A 219 -5.37 3.89 9.44
N GLY A 220 -4.62 4.42 10.41
CA GLY A 220 -3.24 4.07 10.71
C GLY A 220 -3.05 2.59 11.03
N THR A 221 -4.07 1.92 11.59
CA THR A 221 -4.08 0.47 11.81
C THR A 221 -3.84 -0.30 10.51
N LYS A 222 -4.58 0.03 9.44
CA LYS A 222 -4.41 -0.59 8.13
C LYS A 222 -3.07 -0.22 7.49
N ALA A 223 -2.62 1.01 7.68
CA ALA A 223 -1.30 1.47 7.24
C ALA A 223 -0.14 0.85 8.02
N GLY A 224 -0.40 0.22 9.17
CA GLY A 224 0.61 -0.41 10.02
C GLY A 224 1.35 0.57 10.93
N MET A 225 0.68 1.63 11.38
CA MET A 225 1.25 2.61 12.32
C MET A 225 1.20 2.09 13.75
N PHE A 226 2.24 2.40 14.56
CA PHE A 226 2.25 2.13 15.99
C PHE A 226 1.09 2.90 16.69
N PRO A 227 0.40 2.26 17.63
CA PRO A 227 0.65 0.93 18.23
C PRO A 227 -0.05 -0.24 17.51
N LEU A 228 -0.86 0.01 16.48
CA LEU A 228 -1.76 -0.97 15.86
C LEU A 228 -1.18 -1.68 14.60
N HIS A 229 0.16 -1.82 14.53
CA HIS A 229 0.89 -2.41 13.39
C HIS A 229 1.03 -3.95 13.45
N GLY A 230 0.71 -4.58 14.58
CA GLY A 230 1.10 -5.96 14.89
C GLY A 230 0.52 -7.07 13.99
N TRP A 231 -0.45 -6.75 13.14
CA TRP A 231 -1.02 -7.70 12.19
C TRP A 231 -0.11 -7.93 10.97
N LEU A 232 0.61 -6.89 10.49
CA LEU A 232 1.47 -6.96 9.31
C LEU A 232 2.56 -8.05 9.41
N PRO A 233 3.43 -8.06 10.43
CA PRO A 233 4.48 -9.07 10.53
C PRO A 233 3.94 -10.48 10.83
N THR A 234 2.66 -10.62 11.17
CA THR A 234 2.01 -11.91 11.39
C THR A 234 1.36 -12.45 10.11
N ALA A 235 0.70 -11.59 9.32
CA ALA A 235 -0.02 -11.99 8.12
C ALA A 235 0.93 -12.33 6.94
N HIS A 236 1.99 -11.55 6.73
CA HIS A 236 2.86 -11.71 5.56
C HIS A 236 3.64 -13.03 5.48
N PRO A 237 4.17 -13.61 6.58
CA PRO A 237 4.90 -14.87 6.49
C PRO A 237 4.04 -16.03 5.97
N VAL A 238 2.77 -16.08 6.35
CA VAL A 238 1.84 -17.18 6.07
C VAL A 238 1.03 -16.99 4.78
N ALA A 239 0.78 -15.74 4.38
CA ALA A 239 0.05 -15.48 3.14
C ALA A 239 0.88 -15.86 1.90
N PRO A 240 0.27 -16.30 0.78
CA PRO A 240 0.95 -16.49 -0.49
C PRO A 240 1.76 -15.24 -0.89
N ALA A 241 2.89 -15.41 -1.60
CA ALA A 241 3.76 -14.26 -1.94
C ALA A 241 3.02 -13.21 -2.80
N SER A 242 2.14 -13.64 -3.70
CA SER A 242 1.26 -12.74 -4.48
C SER A 242 0.29 -11.94 -3.60
N ALA A 243 -0.31 -12.59 -2.59
CA ALA A 243 -1.16 -11.91 -1.62
C ALA A 243 -0.34 -10.96 -0.71
N SER A 244 0.83 -11.41 -0.21
CA SER A 244 1.74 -10.57 0.58
C SER A 244 2.20 -9.33 -0.19
N ALA A 245 2.46 -9.44 -1.49
CA ALA A 245 2.83 -8.33 -2.35
C ALA A 245 1.75 -7.24 -2.34
N VAL A 246 0.49 -7.59 -2.63
CA VAL A 246 -0.62 -6.62 -2.65
C VAL A 246 -1.03 -6.14 -1.26
N LEU A 247 -0.97 -6.98 -0.23
CA LEU A 247 -1.22 -6.55 1.15
C LEU A 247 -0.26 -5.44 1.58
N SER A 248 1.03 -5.61 1.34
CA SER A 248 2.05 -4.60 1.64
C SER A 248 1.98 -3.40 0.69
N GLY A 249 1.95 -3.68 -0.62
CA GLY A 249 2.07 -2.67 -1.66
C GLY A 249 0.81 -1.84 -1.87
N ILE A 250 -0.39 -2.39 -1.63
CA ILE A 250 -1.68 -1.78 -2.00
C ILE A 250 -2.60 -1.60 -0.81
N ILE A 251 -2.90 -2.67 -0.04
CA ILE A 251 -3.92 -2.60 1.02
C ILE A 251 -3.54 -1.58 2.11
N THR A 252 -2.25 -1.47 2.44
CA THR A 252 -1.78 -0.44 3.37
C THR A 252 -2.05 0.98 2.86
N LYS A 253 -2.10 1.20 1.54
CA LYS A 253 -2.39 2.51 0.93
C LYS A 253 -3.85 2.91 1.05
N ALA A 254 -4.78 1.96 1.25
CA ALA A 254 -6.14 2.31 1.64
C ALA A 254 -6.15 3.01 3.02
N GLY A 255 -5.34 2.58 3.98
CA GLY A 255 -5.18 3.32 5.23
C GLY A 255 -4.58 4.72 5.03
N VAL A 256 -3.56 4.81 4.18
CA VAL A 256 -2.93 6.10 3.82
C VAL A 256 -3.93 7.05 3.15
N LEU A 257 -4.70 6.58 2.17
CA LEU A 257 -5.72 7.38 1.49
C LEU A 257 -6.81 7.82 2.47
N GLY A 258 -7.22 6.94 3.41
CA GLY A 258 -8.17 7.30 4.47
C GLY A 258 -7.68 8.43 5.35
N ILE A 259 -6.41 8.42 5.76
CA ILE A 259 -5.79 9.52 6.52
C ILE A 259 -5.73 10.80 5.67
N LEU A 260 -5.30 10.68 4.41
CA LEU A 260 -5.24 11.81 3.49
C LEU A 260 -6.62 12.46 3.33
N ARG A 261 -7.69 11.65 3.11
CA ARG A 261 -9.07 12.13 3.02
C ARG A 261 -9.55 12.77 4.32
N SER A 262 -9.25 12.17 5.46
CA SER A 262 -9.69 12.69 6.76
C SER A 262 -9.02 14.01 7.12
N VAL A 263 -7.70 14.09 6.96
CA VAL A 263 -6.91 15.25 7.37
C VAL A 263 -7.07 16.42 6.39
N TYR A 264 -7.01 16.16 5.07
CA TYR A 264 -6.89 17.21 4.08
C TYR A 264 -8.19 17.54 3.33
N PHE A 265 -9.19 16.62 3.34
CA PHE A 265 -10.43 16.81 2.59
C PHE A 265 -11.68 16.85 3.50
N LEU A 266 -11.56 16.41 4.75
CA LEU A 266 -12.68 16.39 5.69
C LEU A 266 -12.49 17.47 6.78
N ILE A 267 -11.34 17.46 7.48
CA ILE A 267 -11.08 18.36 8.60
C ILE A 267 -10.40 19.66 8.13
N GLY A 268 -9.40 19.54 7.28
CA GLY A 268 -8.56 20.65 6.83
C GLY A 268 -7.26 20.76 7.63
N PRO A 269 -6.10 20.98 6.93
CA PRO A 269 -4.80 21.04 7.58
C PRO A 269 -4.61 22.29 8.44
N ASP A 270 -5.32 23.40 8.17
CA ASP A 270 -5.13 24.66 8.89
C ASP A 270 -5.52 24.56 10.37
N LEU A 271 -6.62 23.85 10.68
CA LEU A 271 -7.03 23.59 12.05
C LEU A 271 -6.04 22.68 12.81
N LEU A 272 -5.41 21.76 12.08
CA LEU A 272 -4.56 20.73 12.68
C LEU A 272 -3.09 21.16 12.77
N ARG A 273 -2.65 22.13 11.95
CA ARG A 273 -1.27 22.64 11.95
C ARG A 273 -0.94 23.32 13.27
N GLY A 274 0.16 22.91 13.90
CA GLY A 274 0.58 23.40 15.21
C GLY A 274 -0.19 22.79 16.40
N SER A 275 -1.20 21.96 16.16
CA SER A 275 -1.95 21.31 17.24
C SER A 275 -1.15 20.19 17.91
N TRP A 276 -1.56 19.81 19.11
CA TRP A 276 -1.00 18.66 19.83
C TRP A 276 -1.20 17.34 19.05
N MET A 277 -2.25 17.23 18.22
CA MET A 277 -2.50 16.09 17.36
C MET A 277 -1.41 15.93 16.31
N GLN A 278 -1.01 17.01 15.63
CA GLN A 278 0.07 16.98 14.64
C GLN A 278 1.37 16.44 15.27
N ILE A 279 1.73 16.96 16.45
CA ILE A 279 2.93 16.53 17.18
C ILE A 279 2.84 15.05 17.56
N THR A 280 1.70 14.63 18.12
CA THR A 280 1.47 13.23 18.52
C THR A 280 1.56 12.29 17.31
N TRP A 281 0.89 12.63 16.22
CA TRP A 281 0.92 11.83 14.98
C TRP A 281 2.34 11.74 14.40
N MET A 282 3.07 12.85 14.38
CA MET A 282 4.47 12.90 13.93
C MET A 282 5.36 12.00 14.80
N VAL A 283 5.22 12.05 16.12
CA VAL A 283 5.97 11.19 17.06
C VAL A 283 5.67 9.71 16.80
N LEU A 284 4.40 9.34 16.65
CA LEU A 284 3.97 7.96 16.38
C LEU A 284 4.54 7.46 15.06
N THR A 285 4.53 8.28 14.01
CA THR A 285 5.07 7.91 12.71
C THR A 285 6.59 7.76 12.73
N LEU A 286 7.33 8.69 13.34
CA LEU A 286 8.79 8.61 13.47
C LEU A 286 9.22 7.42 14.33
N LEU A 287 8.51 7.16 15.43
CA LEU A 287 8.72 5.95 16.24
C LEU A 287 8.52 4.68 15.41
N THR A 288 7.47 4.64 14.58
CA THR A 288 7.17 3.49 13.72
C THR A 288 8.24 3.32 12.63
N VAL A 289 8.72 4.41 12.04
CA VAL A 289 9.82 4.40 11.05
C VAL A 289 11.07 3.75 11.66
N PHE A 290 11.48 4.20 12.83
CA PHE A 290 12.68 3.70 13.50
C PHE A 290 12.51 2.26 13.97
N MET A 291 11.46 1.98 14.74
CA MET A 291 11.16 0.65 15.28
C MET A 291 11.02 -0.40 14.18
N GLY A 292 10.23 -0.09 13.13
CA GLY A 292 10.02 -1.01 12.01
C GLY A 292 11.33 -1.35 11.29
N SER A 293 12.23 -0.38 11.08
CA SER A 293 13.55 -0.61 10.49
C SER A 293 14.46 -1.45 11.39
N LEU A 294 14.45 -1.17 12.70
CA LEU A 294 15.25 -1.92 13.67
C LEU A 294 14.81 -3.39 13.78
N LEU A 295 13.48 -3.62 13.80
CA LEU A 295 12.92 -4.97 13.85
C LEU A 295 13.15 -5.72 12.52
N ALA A 296 13.08 -5.03 11.37
CA ALA A 296 13.45 -5.62 10.09
C ALA A 296 14.92 -6.03 10.05
N PHE A 297 15.83 -5.24 10.64
CA PHE A 297 17.25 -5.54 10.71
C PHE A 297 17.55 -6.80 11.56
N ARG A 298 16.79 -7.00 12.64
CA ARG A 298 16.96 -8.16 13.54
C ARG A 298 16.27 -9.44 13.06
N GLU A 299 15.30 -9.32 12.15
CA GLU A 299 14.50 -10.46 11.70
C GLU A 299 15.24 -11.31 10.67
N ASN A 300 15.27 -12.64 10.86
CA ASN A 300 15.93 -13.58 9.97
C ASN A 300 15.00 -14.22 8.93
N LEU A 301 13.69 -14.27 9.17
CA LEU A 301 12.74 -14.80 8.20
C LEU A 301 12.51 -13.78 7.08
N LEU A 302 12.78 -14.13 5.82
CA LEU A 302 12.76 -13.22 4.68
C LEU A 302 11.43 -12.47 4.56
N LYS A 303 10.29 -13.15 4.51
CA LYS A 303 8.97 -12.49 4.40
C LYS A 303 8.65 -11.61 5.61
N LYS A 304 9.02 -12.02 6.82
CA LYS A 304 8.76 -11.26 8.05
C LYS A 304 9.66 -10.03 8.14
N ARG A 305 10.92 -10.13 7.67
CA ARG A 305 11.83 -8.98 7.47
C ARG A 305 11.21 -7.96 6.51
N LEU A 306 10.68 -8.42 5.38
CA LEU A 306 10.00 -7.56 4.42
C LEU A 306 8.72 -6.94 5.02
N ALA A 307 8.00 -7.65 5.89
CA ALA A 307 6.81 -7.12 6.57
C ALA A 307 7.17 -5.99 7.55
N TRP A 308 8.17 -6.16 8.40
CA TRP A 308 8.68 -5.09 9.27
C TRP A 308 9.18 -3.89 8.49
N SER A 309 9.85 -4.13 7.38
CA SER A 309 10.25 -3.09 6.45
C SER A 309 9.03 -2.35 5.84
N SER A 310 7.86 -3.01 5.67
CA SER A 310 6.63 -2.33 5.22
C SER A 310 6.06 -1.43 6.30
N VAL A 311 6.04 -1.88 7.56
CA VAL A 311 5.66 -1.07 8.73
C VAL A 311 6.47 0.24 8.76
N SER A 312 7.79 0.15 8.62
CA SER A 312 8.66 1.32 8.55
C SER A 312 8.32 2.21 7.35
N GLN A 313 8.35 1.67 6.14
CA GLN A 313 8.27 2.48 4.90
C GLN A 313 6.88 3.10 4.65
N VAL A 314 5.77 2.48 5.08
CA VAL A 314 4.46 3.14 5.03
C VAL A 314 4.42 4.31 6.00
N SER A 315 5.11 4.20 7.14
CA SER A 315 5.20 5.30 8.11
C SER A 315 6.04 6.48 7.62
N TYR A 316 6.92 6.31 6.61
CA TYR A 316 7.52 7.45 5.89
C TYR A 316 6.44 8.27 5.16
N VAL A 317 5.45 7.59 4.54
CA VAL A 317 4.32 8.29 3.91
C VAL A 317 3.51 9.05 4.96
N LEU A 318 3.15 8.37 6.06
CA LEU A 318 2.37 8.99 7.14
C LEU A 318 3.12 10.15 7.78
N PHE A 319 4.44 10.05 7.93
CA PHE A 319 5.28 11.15 8.39
C PHE A 319 5.21 12.35 7.42
N GLY A 320 5.36 12.11 6.12
CA GLY A 320 5.27 13.19 5.13
C GLY A 320 3.92 13.91 5.16
N LEU A 321 2.82 13.17 5.36
CA LEU A 321 1.50 13.76 5.58
C LEU A 321 1.41 14.52 6.92
N SER A 322 2.04 14.04 7.99
CA SER A 322 2.02 14.72 9.30
C SER A 322 2.79 16.03 9.34
N THR A 323 3.66 16.29 8.36
CA THR A 323 4.36 17.59 8.26
C THR A 323 3.40 18.74 8.02
N MET A 324 2.23 18.47 7.43
CA MET A 324 1.25 19.50 7.00
C MET A 324 1.91 20.64 6.22
N HIS A 325 2.88 20.27 5.37
CA HIS A 325 3.64 21.17 4.50
C HIS A 325 3.61 20.63 3.07
N PRO A 326 3.42 21.48 2.02
CA PRO A 326 3.28 21.03 0.63
C PRO A 326 4.40 20.09 0.18
N VAL A 327 5.67 20.40 0.48
CA VAL A 327 6.82 19.57 0.12
C VAL A 327 6.78 18.20 0.77
N GLY A 328 6.34 18.11 2.04
CA GLY A 328 6.17 16.84 2.75
C GLY A 328 5.05 16.00 2.15
N VAL A 329 3.94 16.61 1.75
CA VAL A 329 2.83 15.93 1.04
C VAL A 329 3.28 15.39 -0.31
N VAL A 330 4.03 16.18 -1.10
CA VAL A 330 4.66 15.72 -2.35
C VAL A 330 5.55 14.50 -2.09
N GLY A 331 6.43 14.58 -1.08
CA GLY A 331 7.28 13.46 -0.67
C GLY A 331 6.50 12.22 -0.29
N ALA A 332 5.39 12.37 0.45
CA ALA A 332 4.49 11.29 0.83
C ALA A 332 3.87 10.60 -0.39
N LEU A 333 3.30 11.37 -1.32
CA LEU A 333 2.68 10.83 -2.54
C LEU A 333 3.70 10.15 -3.45
N LEU A 334 4.88 10.73 -3.66
CA LEU A 334 6.00 10.08 -4.35
C LEU A 334 6.38 8.75 -3.69
N HIS A 335 6.39 8.71 -2.34
CA HIS A 335 6.73 7.50 -1.60
C HIS A 335 5.63 6.43 -1.67
N VAL A 336 4.36 6.79 -1.82
CA VAL A 336 3.26 5.85 -2.11
C VAL A 336 3.55 5.07 -3.38
N ALA A 337 3.87 5.76 -4.49
CA ALA A 337 4.20 5.12 -5.76
C ALA A 337 5.48 4.27 -5.66
N ALA A 338 6.57 4.84 -5.13
CA ALA A 338 7.83 4.14 -4.95
C ALA A 338 7.66 2.84 -4.14
N HIS A 339 7.02 2.95 -3.00
CA HIS A 339 6.78 1.81 -2.10
C HIS A 339 5.87 0.75 -2.74
N ALA A 340 4.83 1.14 -3.47
CA ALA A 340 3.95 0.19 -4.16
C ALA A 340 4.72 -0.66 -5.17
N LEU A 341 5.55 -0.04 -6.03
CA LEU A 341 6.37 -0.73 -7.01
C LEU A 341 7.43 -1.63 -6.36
N ILE A 342 8.20 -1.07 -5.44
CA ILE A 342 9.34 -1.73 -4.80
C ILE A 342 8.88 -2.91 -3.94
N LYS A 343 7.86 -2.72 -3.09
CA LYS A 343 7.42 -3.78 -2.16
C LYS A 343 6.77 -4.95 -2.86
N ASN A 344 5.99 -4.69 -3.91
CA ASN A 344 5.45 -5.79 -4.69
C ASN A 344 6.58 -6.62 -5.30
N THR A 345 7.60 -5.99 -5.89
CA THR A 345 8.74 -6.70 -6.44
C THR A 345 9.51 -7.49 -5.38
N LEU A 346 9.75 -6.93 -4.19
CA LEU A 346 10.44 -7.63 -3.09
C LEU A 346 9.69 -8.88 -2.63
N PHE A 347 8.38 -8.80 -2.41
CA PHE A 347 7.58 -9.97 -2.02
C PHE A 347 7.44 -10.98 -3.15
N MET A 348 7.27 -10.50 -4.41
CA MET A 348 7.27 -11.37 -5.58
C MET A 348 8.61 -12.07 -5.80
N SER A 349 9.75 -11.44 -5.46
CA SER A 349 11.06 -12.09 -5.52
C SER A 349 11.23 -13.14 -4.42
N ALA A 350 10.71 -12.88 -3.22
CA ALA A 350 10.76 -13.84 -2.12
C ALA A 350 9.95 -15.13 -2.41
N GLY A 351 8.88 -15.02 -3.21
CA GLY A 351 8.02 -16.15 -3.55
C GLY A 351 8.75 -17.31 -4.24
N PRO A 352 9.35 -17.13 -5.42
CA PRO A 352 10.07 -18.19 -6.12
C PRO A 352 11.29 -18.69 -5.34
N ILE A 353 11.99 -17.81 -4.60
CA ILE A 353 13.09 -18.21 -3.73
C ILE A 353 12.60 -19.28 -2.76
N ILE A 354 11.58 -18.99 -1.97
CA ILE A 354 11.04 -19.90 -0.96
C ILE A 354 10.42 -21.15 -1.59
N ARG A 355 9.68 -21.00 -2.69
CA ARG A 355 8.99 -22.13 -3.34
C ARG A 355 9.96 -23.15 -3.92
N GLN A 356 11.04 -22.71 -4.57
CA GLN A 356 11.98 -23.59 -5.26
C GLN A 356 13.06 -24.15 -4.35
N THR A 357 13.50 -23.34 -3.36
CA THR A 357 14.62 -23.77 -2.48
C THR A 357 14.16 -24.28 -1.13
N LYS A 358 12.90 -23.97 -0.72
CA LYS A 358 12.38 -24.18 0.64
C LYS A 358 13.11 -23.39 1.73
N HIS A 359 14.06 -22.52 1.34
CA HIS A 359 14.80 -21.65 2.26
C HIS A 359 13.93 -20.43 2.61
N THR A 360 13.72 -20.23 3.89
CA THR A 360 12.91 -19.12 4.43
C THR A 360 13.76 -18.10 5.17
N ARG A 361 14.95 -18.50 5.64
CA ARG A 361 15.88 -17.67 6.42
C ARG A 361 16.90 -17.00 5.50
N VAL A 362 17.27 -15.77 5.83
CA VAL A 362 18.26 -15.01 5.07
C VAL A 362 19.64 -15.67 5.06
N GLU A 363 19.98 -16.40 6.13
CA GLU A 363 21.26 -17.13 6.24
C GLU A 363 21.36 -18.28 5.23
N GLU A 364 20.25 -18.83 4.81
CA GLU A 364 20.16 -19.96 3.87
C GLU A 364 20.28 -19.52 2.39
N LEU A 365 20.29 -18.21 2.12
CA LEU A 365 20.24 -17.65 0.76
C LEU A 365 21.63 -17.47 0.11
N GLU A 366 22.66 -18.08 0.66
CA GLU A 366 24.02 -18.01 0.10
C GLU A 366 24.08 -18.57 -1.32
N GLY A 367 24.61 -17.78 -2.25
CA GLY A 367 24.82 -18.18 -3.64
C GLY A 367 23.57 -18.31 -4.51
N ILE A 368 22.37 -17.99 -4.00
CA ILE A 368 21.12 -18.11 -4.75
C ILE A 368 21.08 -17.21 -5.98
N GLY A 369 21.85 -16.12 -5.99
CA GLY A 369 21.98 -15.24 -7.16
C GLY A 369 22.55 -15.93 -8.40
N LYS A 370 23.30 -17.03 -8.24
CA LYS A 370 23.78 -17.86 -9.35
C LYS A 370 22.68 -18.80 -9.88
N ARG A 371 21.76 -19.23 -9.02
CA ARG A 371 20.65 -20.12 -9.37
C ARG A 371 19.45 -19.37 -9.94
N MET A 372 19.18 -18.17 -9.44
CA MET A 372 18.03 -17.31 -9.77
C MET A 372 18.50 -15.88 -10.08
N PRO A 373 19.31 -15.66 -11.13
CA PRO A 373 19.95 -14.37 -11.37
C PRO A 373 18.95 -13.26 -11.64
N VAL A 374 17.92 -13.47 -12.47
CA VAL A 374 16.94 -12.43 -12.81
C VAL A 374 16.11 -12.03 -11.59
N THR A 375 15.61 -13.01 -10.84
CA THR A 375 14.87 -12.78 -9.59
C THR A 375 15.72 -11.98 -8.60
N MET A 376 16.99 -12.34 -8.40
CA MET A 376 17.87 -11.66 -7.45
C MET A 376 18.33 -10.28 -7.92
N TRP A 377 18.49 -10.05 -9.24
CA TRP A 377 18.72 -8.70 -9.75
C TRP A 377 17.50 -7.79 -9.55
N CYS A 378 16.27 -8.27 -9.79
CA CYS A 378 15.06 -7.51 -9.46
C CYS A 378 15.03 -7.16 -7.96
N PHE A 379 15.26 -8.15 -7.08
CA PHE A 379 15.33 -7.92 -5.63
C PHE A 379 16.37 -6.86 -5.27
N THR A 380 17.57 -6.95 -5.82
CA THR A 380 18.69 -6.06 -5.50
C THR A 380 18.43 -4.63 -5.97
N LEU A 381 18.00 -4.44 -7.22
CA LEU A 381 17.73 -3.12 -7.78
C LEU A 381 16.63 -2.38 -7.01
N VAL A 382 15.52 -3.06 -6.70
CA VAL A 382 14.47 -2.43 -5.91
C VAL A 382 14.87 -2.25 -4.43
N SER A 383 15.79 -3.07 -3.91
CA SER A 383 16.38 -2.86 -2.58
C SER A 383 17.20 -1.57 -2.53
N VAL A 384 18.03 -1.33 -3.54
CA VAL A 384 18.77 -0.06 -3.71
C VAL A 384 17.78 1.11 -3.76
N GLY A 385 16.66 0.95 -4.48
CA GLY A 385 15.58 1.93 -4.52
C GLY A 385 14.94 2.19 -3.15
N LEU A 386 14.69 1.15 -2.35
CA LEU A 386 14.07 1.31 -1.03
C LEU A 386 15.04 1.95 -0.01
N VAL A 387 16.33 1.69 -0.12
CA VAL A 387 17.37 2.41 0.66
C VAL A 387 17.29 3.91 0.37
N GLY A 388 16.99 4.27 -0.86
CA GLY A 388 16.96 5.66 -1.31
C GLY A 388 18.26 6.08 -1.97
N ILE A 389 18.82 5.22 -2.83
CA ILE A 389 20.01 5.51 -3.63
C ILE A 389 19.56 5.92 -5.05
N PRO A 390 20.12 7.00 -5.63
CA PRO A 390 19.86 7.33 -7.03
C PRO A 390 20.23 6.17 -7.97
N PRO A 391 19.56 6.00 -9.12
CA PRO A 391 18.55 6.86 -9.73
C PRO A 391 17.09 6.47 -9.45
N CYS A 392 16.81 5.73 -8.39
CA CYS A 392 15.48 5.17 -8.12
C CYS A 392 14.49 6.20 -7.54
N LEU A 393 13.19 5.99 -7.79
CA LEU A 393 12.10 6.84 -7.26
C LEU A 393 12.11 6.95 -5.73
N GLY A 394 12.58 5.91 -5.03
CA GLY A 394 12.73 5.93 -3.56
C GLY A 394 13.70 7.00 -3.05
N PHE A 395 14.74 7.36 -3.82
CA PHE A 395 15.61 8.48 -3.49
C PHE A 395 14.83 9.80 -3.58
N VAL A 396 14.16 10.04 -4.71
CA VAL A 396 13.41 11.28 -4.94
C VAL A 396 12.38 11.50 -3.82
N SER A 397 11.61 10.48 -3.49
CA SER A 397 10.59 10.57 -2.44
C SER A 397 11.18 10.89 -1.07
N LYS A 398 12.27 10.22 -0.67
CA LYS A 398 12.94 10.47 0.62
C LYS A 398 13.60 11.85 0.68
N TRP A 399 14.09 12.35 -0.44
CA TRP A 399 14.62 13.70 -0.56
C TRP A 399 13.54 14.74 -0.24
N TYR A 400 12.35 14.62 -0.87
CA TYR A 400 11.21 15.51 -0.60
C TYR A 400 10.70 15.37 0.84
N LEU A 401 10.69 14.15 1.41
CA LEU A 401 10.33 13.96 2.82
C LEU A 401 11.30 14.67 3.78
N ALA A 402 12.60 14.60 3.51
CA ALA A 402 13.59 15.29 4.31
C ALA A 402 13.48 16.83 4.18
N GLN A 403 13.24 17.33 2.96
CA GLN A 403 12.98 18.75 2.74
C GLN A 403 11.70 19.21 3.44
N GLY A 404 10.63 18.43 3.36
CA GLY A 404 9.37 18.70 4.07
C GLY A 404 9.55 18.75 5.58
N ALA A 405 10.40 17.88 6.13
CA ALA A 405 10.76 17.90 7.55
C ALA A 405 11.52 19.16 7.97
N LEU A 406 12.43 19.65 7.12
CA LEU A 406 13.19 20.87 7.38
C LEU A 406 12.34 22.14 7.23
N SER A 407 11.27 22.08 6.40
CA SER A 407 10.44 23.24 6.06
C SER A 407 9.14 23.33 6.88
N MET A 408 8.84 22.33 7.72
CA MET A 408 7.60 22.34 8.52
C MET A 408 7.59 23.47 9.54
N SER A 409 6.41 24.01 9.80
CA SER A 409 6.14 25.07 10.77
C SER A 409 5.06 24.66 11.77
N GLY A 410 4.93 25.40 12.86
CA GLY A 410 3.91 25.14 13.89
C GLY A 410 4.27 24.02 14.88
N VAL A 411 5.41 23.35 14.71
CA VAL A 411 5.92 22.32 15.64
C VAL A 411 7.23 22.78 16.29
N PRO A 412 7.61 22.21 17.47
CA PRO A 412 8.89 22.56 18.11
C PRO A 412 10.08 22.36 17.15
N GLY A 413 10.96 23.37 17.07
CA GLY A 413 12.03 23.44 16.06
C GLY A 413 13.01 22.25 16.06
N PHE A 414 13.15 21.53 17.18
CA PHE A 414 14.02 20.35 17.22
C PHE A 414 13.51 19.20 16.30
N PHE A 415 12.21 19.14 15.99
CA PHE A 415 11.68 18.14 15.05
C PHE A 415 12.22 18.33 13.63
N SER A 416 12.53 19.55 13.21
CA SER A 416 13.11 19.82 11.90
C SER A 416 14.45 19.12 11.68
N TRP A 417 15.19 18.82 12.75
CA TRP A 417 16.46 18.09 12.69
C TRP A 417 16.31 16.62 13.10
N LEU A 418 15.51 16.35 14.12
CA LEU A 418 15.27 14.99 14.60
C LEU A 418 14.63 14.10 13.53
N ALA A 419 13.66 14.62 12.78
CA ALA A 419 12.96 13.83 11.78
C ALA A 419 13.87 13.39 10.63
N PRO A 420 14.63 14.30 9.94
CA PRO A 420 15.60 13.87 8.93
C PRO A 420 16.65 12.89 9.49
N ALA A 421 17.10 13.06 10.73
CA ALA A 421 18.05 12.15 11.36
C ALA A 421 17.46 10.74 11.51
N ILE A 422 16.20 10.61 11.99
CA ILE A 422 15.51 9.33 12.09
C ILE A 422 15.32 8.70 10.70
N LEU A 423 14.93 9.50 9.69
CA LEU A 423 14.76 9.00 8.32
C LEU A 423 16.10 8.47 7.77
N LEU A 424 17.21 9.16 8.02
CA LEU A 424 18.54 8.72 7.60
C LEU A 424 18.98 7.44 8.31
N ILE A 425 18.81 7.36 9.63
CA ILE A 425 19.14 6.16 10.40
C ILE A 425 18.31 4.96 9.89
N SER A 426 17.02 5.17 9.64
CA SER A 426 16.15 4.15 9.08
C SER A 426 16.58 3.75 7.66
N ALA A 427 17.07 4.66 6.83
CA ALA A 427 17.61 4.36 5.50
C ALA A 427 18.90 3.51 5.60
N LEU A 428 19.80 3.81 6.55
CA LEU A 428 20.98 3.00 6.82
C LEU A 428 20.62 1.59 7.31
N LEU A 429 19.65 1.48 8.22
CA LEU A 429 19.12 0.18 8.64
C LEU A 429 18.51 -0.58 7.46
N THR A 430 17.83 0.13 6.54
CA THR A 430 17.26 -0.45 5.31
C THR A 430 18.35 -1.05 4.42
N ALA A 431 19.46 -0.34 4.24
CA ALA A 431 20.64 -0.87 3.56
C ALA A 431 21.15 -2.13 4.26
N GLY A 432 21.27 -2.10 5.59
CA GLY A 432 21.75 -3.22 6.39
C GLY A 432 20.90 -4.48 6.23
N TYR A 433 19.57 -4.39 6.25
CA TYR A 433 18.73 -5.59 6.18
C TYR A 433 18.42 -6.06 4.77
N LEU A 434 18.41 -5.20 3.72
CA LEU A 434 18.14 -5.61 2.34
C LEU A 434 19.42 -5.99 1.58
N LEU A 435 20.44 -5.14 1.64
CA LEU A 435 21.67 -5.39 0.87
C LEU A 435 22.42 -6.61 1.42
N THR A 436 22.29 -6.95 2.71
CA THR A 436 22.82 -8.19 3.26
C THR A 436 22.25 -9.42 2.54
N VAL A 437 20.96 -9.42 2.15
CA VAL A 437 20.37 -10.49 1.35
C VAL A 437 21.03 -10.57 -0.03
N SER A 438 21.18 -9.42 -0.70
CA SER A 438 21.83 -9.34 -2.01
C SER A 438 23.31 -9.76 -1.98
N ILE A 439 24.05 -9.31 -0.96
CA ILE A 439 25.46 -9.67 -0.80
C ILE A 439 25.61 -11.19 -0.62
N ARG A 440 24.83 -11.79 0.28
CA ARG A 440 24.86 -13.25 0.48
C ARG A 440 24.46 -14.02 -0.77
N ALA A 441 23.48 -13.52 -1.53
CA ALA A 441 23.02 -14.17 -2.73
C ALA A 441 24.08 -14.20 -3.84
N PHE A 442 24.83 -13.13 -4.06
CA PHE A 442 25.81 -13.02 -5.14
C PHE A 442 27.23 -13.35 -4.72
N PHE A 443 27.59 -13.13 -3.45
CA PHE A 443 28.92 -13.32 -2.90
C PHE A 443 28.90 -14.32 -1.73
N PRO A 444 28.70 -15.64 -2.01
CA PRO A 444 28.75 -16.65 -0.97
C PRO A 444 30.15 -16.72 -0.38
N GLY A 445 30.25 -16.78 0.96
CA GLY A 445 31.51 -16.94 1.66
C GLY A 445 32.21 -18.25 1.23
N LYS A 446 33.54 -18.28 1.26
CA LYS A 446 34.27 -19.52 1.11
C LYS A 446 34.03 -20.39 2.34
N LYS A 447 33.22 -21.45 2.24
CA LYS A 447 33.21 -22.53 3.20
C LYS A 447 34.44 -23.43 2.88
N GLU A 448 35.45 -23.40 3.74
CA GLU A 448 36.54 -24.34 3.68
C GLU A 448 35.98 -25.78 3.75
N HIS A 449 36.26 -26.62 2.74
CA HIS A 449 35.95 -28.04 2.65
C HIS A 449 34.63 -28.55 2.09
N THR A 450 33.82 -27.76 1.39
CA THR A 450 32.76 -28.35 0.56
C THR A 450 33.08 -28.14 -0.93
N PRO A 451 33.02 -29.20 -1.79
CA PRO A 451 33.06 -29.02 -3.24
C PRO A 451 31.99 -27.98 -3.61
N SER A 452 32.33 -27.04 -4.48
CA SER A 452 31.36 -26.06 -4.96
C SER A 452 30.12 -26.81 -5.47
N PRO A 453 28.91 -26.66 -4.85
CA PRO A 453 27.74 -27.36 -5.32
C PRO A 453 27.49 -26.96 -6.75
N VAL A 454 27.20 -27.94 -7.61
CA VAL A 454 26.74 -27.67 -8.98
C VAL A 454 25.44 -26.90 -8.86
N TRP A 455 25.50 -25.61 -9.17
CA TRP A 455 24.35 -24.71 -9.05
C TRP A 455 23.43 -24.91 -10.27
N GLU A 456 22.51 -25.86 -10.19
CA GLU A 456 21.45 -25.96 -11.20
C GLU A 456 20.61 -24.70 -11.20
N LYS A 457 20.42 -24.11 -12.38
CA LYS A 457 19.56 -22.94 -12.55
C LYS A 457 18.10 -23.31 -12.22
N CYS A 458 17.50 -22.58 -11.33
CA CYS A 458 16.10 -22.77 -10.92
C CYS A 458 15.33 -21.43 -10.98
N GLU A 459 15.50 -20.68 -12.07
CA GLU A 459 14.87 -19.37 -12.24
C GLU A 459 13.33 -19.48 -12.31
N ALA A 460 12.66 -18.41 -11.89
CA ALA A 460 11.20 -18.31 -11.98
C ALA A 460 10.73 -18.33 -13.45
N PRO A 461 9.54 -18.87 -13.75
CA PRO A 461 9.00 -18.83 -15.10
C PRO A 461 8.68 -17.39 -15.55
N TRP A 462 8.73 -17.14 -16.85
CA TRP A 462 8.54 -15.79 -17.43
C TRP A 462 7.25 -15.09 -16.98
N ILE A 463 6.17 -15.83 -16.77
CA ILE A 463 4.90 -15.28 -16.29
C ILE A 463 5.06 -14.60 -14.90
N MET A 464 6.05 -15.01 -14.11
CA MET A 464 6.40 -14.40 -12.83
C MET A 464 7.46 -13.31 -13.01
N LEU A 465 8.43 -13.51 -13.91
CA LEU A 465 9.53 -12.57 -14.12
C LEU A 465 9.08 -11.27 -14.77
N VAL A 466 8.19 -11.32 -15.76
CA VAL A 466 7.73 -10.13 -16.50
C VAL A 466 7.12 -9.08 -15.57
N PRO A 467 6.16 -9.40 -14.67
CA PRO A 467 5.66 -8.43 -13.69
C PRO A 467 6.76 -7.83 -12.80
N MET A 468 7.69 -8.64 -12.32
CA MET A 468 8.80 -8.16 -11.47
C MET A 468 9.72 -7.21 -12.22
N LEU A 469 10.08 -7.55 -13.48
CA LEU A 469 10.92 -6.71 -14.34
C LEU A 469 10.23 -5.38 -14.66
N LEU A 470 8.94 -5.41 -14.99
CA LEU A 470 8.15 -4.19 -15.27
C LEU A 470 8.08 -3.26 -14.06
N LEU A 471 7.78 -3.79 -12.87
CA LEU A 471 7.74 -3.00 -11.64
C LEU A 471 9.13 -2.43 -11.29
N THR A 472 10.20 -3.23 -11.47
CA THR A 472 11.59 -2.79 -11.24
C THR A 472 11.96 -1.68 -12.21
N ALA A 473 11.74 -1.89 -13.52
CA ALA A 473 12.04 -0.91 -14.55
C ALA A 473 11.28 0.40 -14.33
N LEU A 474 9.98 0.33 -14.01
CA LEU A 474 9.16 1.50 -13.75
C LEU A 474 9.65 2.28 -12.51
N SER A 475 10.08 1.57 -11.45
CA SER A 475 10.64 2.21 -10.24
C SER A 475 11.92 3.01 -10.53
N ILE A 476 12.74 2.55 -11.48
CA ILE A 476 13.95 3.23 -11.93
C ILE A 476 13.62 4.37 -12.90
N LEU A 477 12.78 4.12 -13.90
CA LEU A 477 12.39 5.12 -14.90
C LEU A 477 11.71 6.33 -14.27
N LEU A 478 10.80 6.12 -13.32
CA LEU A 478 10.15 7.21 -12.59
C LEU A 478 11.13 7.96 -11.67
N GLY A 479 12.22 7.32 -11.25
CA GLY A 479 13.28 7.97 -10.49
C GLY A 479 14.22 8.81 -11.36
N ILE A 480 14.48 8.38 -12.61
CA ILE A 480 15.27 9.13 -13.60
C ILE A 480 14.47 10.34 -14.14
N PHE A 481 13.17 10.14 -14.38
CA PHE A 481 12.28 11.15 -14.96
C PHE A 481 11.11 11.52 -14.00
N PRO A 482 11.39 12.03 -12.79
CA PRO A 482 10.34 12.28 -11.79
C PRO A 482 9.51 13.53 -12.07
N GLY A 483 9.95 14.42 -12.98
CA GLY A 483 9.42 15.77 -13.14
C GLY A 483 7.90 15.85 -13.41
N ALA A 484 7.34 14.88 -14.16
CA ALA A 484 5.90 14.87 -14.41
C ALA A 484 5.11 14.54 -13.14
N LEU A 485 5.57 13.55 -12.36
CA LEU A 485 4.95 13.18 -11.08
C LEU A 485 5.08 14.30 -10.04
N ILE A 486 6.24 14.93 -9.96
CA ILE A 486 6.48 16.05 -9.05
C ILE A 486 5.50 17.18 -9.33
N ARG A 487 5.40 17.66 -10.57
CA ARG A 487 4.44 18.73 -10.94
C ARG A 487 2.99 18.35 -10.63
N PHE A 488 2.60 17.10 -10.87
CA PHE A 488 1.27 16.63 -10.55
C PHE A 488 1.01 16.67 -9.04
N PHE A 489 1.95 16.23 -8.23
CA PHE A 489 1.80 16.23 -6.77
C PHE A 489 1.96 17.64 -6.15
N GLU A 490 2.74 18.52 -6.73
CA GLU A 490 2.78 19.93 -6.35
C GLU A 490 1.42 20.60 -6.58
N GLY A 491 0.76 20.29 -7.70
CA GLY A 491 -0.60 20.74 -7.95
C GLY A 491 -1.60 20.22 -6.91
N LEU A 492 -1.54 18.91 -6.59
CA LEU A 492 -2.39 18.31 -5.55
C LEU A 492 -2.11 18.91 -4.16
N ALA A 493 -0.84 19.05 -3.78
CA ALA A 493 -0.47 19.63 -2.50
C ALA A 493 -0.92 21.08 -2.38
N GLY A 494 -0.80 21.88 -3.44
CA GLY A 494 -1.29 23.24 -3.48
C GLY A 494 -2.82 23.38 -3.39
N LEU A 495 -3.58 22.35 -3.79
CA LEU A 495 -5.04 22.34 -3.66
C LEU A 495 -5.52 22.03 -2.24
N VAL A 496 -4.79 21.20 -1.50
CA VAL A 496 -5.23 20.68 -0.19
C VAL A 496 -4.63 21.42 1.00
N MET A 497 -3.66 22.31 0.76
CA MET A 497 -2.97 23.11 1.77
C MET A 497 -3.43 24.55 1.77
#